data_c8a8e4e122feaf28920a97c8a7d7a4f3
#
_entry.id   c8a8e4e122feaf28920a97c8a7d7a4f3
#
_cell.length_a   1.000
_cell.length_b   1.000
_cell.length_c   1.000
_cell.angle_alpha   90.00
_cell.angle_beta   90.00
_cell.angle_gamma   90.00
#
_symmetry.space_group_name_H-M   'P 1'
#
loop_
_entity.id
_entity.type
_entity.pdbx_description
1 polymer ?
#
loop_
_entity_poly.entity_id
_entity_poly.type
_entity_poly.pdbx_seq_one_letter_code
_entity_poly.pdbx_strand_id
1 'polypeptide(L)'
;MKKILALVCAVLMVLALTACGQTAAPAESAAPAESAAPAEAPADVAEQTFTVGICQLVQHPALDLATQGFKDALTELMGDSVTFVEQNASGDAATCSVICTQFVSDEVDLIMANATPALQAASSATADIPILATSITDYGTALGIEGWTGVTGMNISGTSDLAPLDGQAQVLNELFPEAQTVGILYCSGEPNSKYQADTIRPLLEGYGYTVTEY
;
A
#
# COMPACT_ATOMS: atom_id res chain seq x y z
N MET A 1 -22.14 -3.43 39.55
CA MET A 1 -21.92 -4.56 38.62
C MET A 1 -20.44 -4.85 38.33
N LYS A 2 -19.55 -3.83 38.23
CA LYS A 2 -18.10 -4.04 37.93
C LYS A 2 -17.31 -4.73 39.09
N LYS A 3 -17.73 -4.64 40.33
CA LYS A 3 -17.04 -5.23 41.48
C LYS A 3 -17.37 -6.73 41.69
N ILE A 4 -18.50 -7.20 41.17
CA ILE A 4 -18.94 -8.60 41.27
C ILE A 4 -18.24 -9.44 40.21
N LEU A 5 -17.97 -8.87 39.04
CA LEU A 5 -17.26 -9.55 37.95
C LEU A 5 -15.78 -9.85 38.29
N ALA A 6 -15.13 -8.97 39.07
CA ALA A 6 -13.75 -9.16 39.51
C ALA A 6 -13.60 -10.28 40.55
N LEU A 7 -14.63 -10.51 41.38
CA LEU A 7 -14.60 -11.55 42.40
C LEU A 7 -14.80 -12.96 41.82
N VAL A 8 -15.59 -13.08 40.74
CA VAL A 8 -15.83 -14.38 40.06
C VAL A 8 -14.58 -14.85 39.31
N CYS A 9 -13.82 -13.93 38.71
CA CYS A 9 -12.57 -14.28 38.05
C CYS A 9 -11.45 -14.70 39.00
N ALA A 10 -11.43 -14.17 40.23
CA ALA A 10 -10.44 -14.54 41.26
C ALA A 10 -10.68 -15.95 41.85
N VAL A 11 -11.95 -16.39 41.97
CA VAL A 11 -12.31 -17.73 42.50
C VAL A 11 -12.04 -18.83 41.48
N LEU A 12 -12.13 -18.56 40.18
CA LEU A 12 -11.83 -19.54 39.12
C LEU A 12 -10.33 -19.82 38.94
N MET A 13 -9.43 -18.93 39.36
CA MET A 13 -7.97 -19.11 39.26
C MET A 13 -7.38 -19.94 40.45
N VAL A 14 -8.11 -20.11 41.56
CA VAL A 14 -7.61 -20.83 42.72
C VAL A 14 -7.91 -22.35 42.64
N LEU A 15 -8.80 -22.79 41.74
CA LEU A 15 -9.19 -24.19 41.56
C LEU A 15 -8.35 -24.99 40.55
N ALA A 16 -7.35 -24.38 39.92
CA ALA A 16 -6.52 -25.02 38.89
C ALA A 16 -5.14 -25.50 39.39
N LEU A 17 -4.83 -25.43 40.69
CA LEU A 17 -3.48 -25.69 41.24
C LEU A 17 -3.36 -26.94 42.17
N THR A 18 -4.32 -27.86 42.16
CA THR A 18 -4.22 -29.08 42.96
C THR A 18 -4.44 -30.35 42.15
N ALA A 19 -3.53 -30.70 41.27
CA ALA A 19 -3.39 -32.04 40.72
C ALA A 19 -2.00 -32.23 40.11
N CYS A 20 -1.01 -32.40 40.98
CA CYS A 20 0.27 -33.01 40.59
C CYS A 20 0.87 -33.70 41.84
N GLY A 21 0.87 -35.01 41.84
CA GLY A 21 1.58 -35.78 42.86
C GLY A 21 1.35 -37.28 42.78
N GLN A 22 2.41 -37.97 42.26
CA GLN A 22 2.86 -39.34 42.63
C GLN A 22 2.06 -40.54 42.10
N THR A 23 2.64 -41.66 41.69
CA THR A 23 3.94 -42.34 41.80
C THR A 23 3.97 -43.53 40.82
N ALA A 24 5.15 -44.07 40.58
CA ALA A 24 5.51 -45.05 39.55
C ALA A 24 5.09 -46.52 39.85
N ALA A 25 4.87 -47.27 38.74
CA ALA A 25 5.16 -48.68 38.39
C ALA A 25 4.30 -49.81 39.01
N PRO A 26 4.24 -51.02 38.39
CA PRO A 26 4.88 -51.55 37.19
C PRO A 26 3.94 -52.22 36.14
N ALA A 27 4.55 -52.71 35.09
CA ALA A 27 4.03 -53.32 33.87
C ALA A 27 3.14 -54.56 34.04
N GLU A 28 2.16 -54.71 33.13
CA GLU A 28 1.83 -56.02 32.53
C GLU A 28 0.98 -55.90 31.24
N SER A 29 1.47 -56.59 30.21
CA SER A 29 0.79 -57.35 29.17
C SER A 29 -0.10 -56.68 28.15
N ALA A 30 0.34 -56.89 26.89
CA ALA A 30 -0.24 -56.51 25.60
C ALA A 30 -1.64 -57.10 25.33
N ALA A 31 -2.46 -56.32 24.66
CA ALA A 31 -3.58 -56.75 23.81
C ALA A 31 -3.63 -55.94 22.52
N PRO A 32 -4.20 -56.49 21.43
CA PRO A 32 -3.78 -56.14 20.07
C PRO A 32 -4.28 -54.79 19.52
N ALA A 33 -3.47 -54.21 18.65
CA ALA A 33 -3.75 -52.98 17.91
C ALA A 33 -5.04 -53.10 17.09
N GLU A 34 -6.01 -52.27 17.42
CA GLU A 34 -7.14 -51.96 16.54
C GLU A 34 -6.65 -51.06 15.42
N SER A 35 -6.86 -51.54 14.20
CA SER A 35 -6.47 -50.89 12.95
C SER A 35 -7.04 -49.46 12.88
N ALA A 36 -6.17 -48.45 12.96
CA ALA A 36 -6.53 -47.10 12.65
C ALA A 36 -6.95 -47.00 11.16
N ALA A 37 -8.17 -46.51 10.95
CA ALA A 37 -8.65 -46.16 9.63
C ALA A 37 -7.68 -45.14 8.95
N PRO A 38 -7.52 -45.21 7.65
CA PRO A 38 -6.68 -44.22 6.96
C PRO A 38 -7.22 -42.81 7.24
N ALA A 39 -6.34 -41.93 7.71
CA ALA A 39 -6.63 -40.50 7.77
C ALA A 39 -7.10 -40.07 6.37
N GLU A 40 -8.30 -39.51 6.28
CA GLU A 40 -8.75 -38.83 5.09
C GLU A 40 -7.68 -37.82 4.67
N ALA A 41 -7.27 -37.90 3.40
CA ALA A 41 -6.40 -36.88 2.79
C ALA A 41 -7.05 -35.52 2.99
N PRO A 42 -6.26 -34.46 3.26
CA PRO A 42 -6.81 -33.11 3.39
C PRO A 42 -7.61 -32.81 2.13
N ALA A 43 -8.85 -32.35 2.34
CA ALA A 43 -9.71 -31.88 1.27
C ALA A 43 -8.92 -30.90 0.41
N ASP A 44 -9.09 -31.04 -0.90
CA ASP A 44 -8.58 -30.18 -1.95
C ASP A 44 -8.75 -28.71 -1.52
N VAL A 45 -7.66 -28.10 -1.07
CA VAL A 45 -7.62 -26.66 -0.81
C VAL A 45 -7.61 -26.07 -2.20
N ALA A 46 -8.78 -25.67 -2.72
CA ALA A 46 -8.86 -24.92 -3.97
C ALA A 46 -7.78 -23.84 -3.92
N GLU A 47 -6.83 -23.87 -4.85
CA GLU A 47 -5.78 -22.86 -4.92
C GLU A 47 -6.47 -21.51 -5.01
N GLN A 48 -6.32 -20.71 -3.96
CA GLN A 48 -6.94 -19.38 -3.91
C GLN A 48 -6.23 -18.52 -4.96
N THR A 49 -6.98 -18.05 -5.95
CA THR A 49 -6.47 -17.14 -6.98
C THR A 49 -6.89 -15.72 -6.67
N PHE A 50 -6.01 -14.76 -6.96
CA PHE A 50 -6.21 -13.35 -6.71
C PHE A 50 -6.16 -12.57 -8.03
N THR A 51 -7.02 -11.57 -8.14
CA THR A 51 -7.06 -10.64 -9.28
C THR A 51 -6.62 -9.26 -8.83
N VAL A 52 -5.60 -8.72 -9.50
CA VAL A 52 -5.07 -7.38 -9.23
C VAL A 52 -5.42 -6.45 -10.39
N GLY A 53 -6.22 -5.42 -10.11
CA GLY A 53 -6.47 -4.33 -11.05
C GLY A 53 -5.33 -3.31 -11.03
N ILE A 54 -4.76 -2.99 -12.17
CA ILE A 54 -3.69 -2.00 -12.31
C ILE A 54 -4.22 -0.80 -13.10
N CYS A 55 -4.30 0.36 -12.45
CA CYS A 55 -4.60 1.64 -13.07
C CYS A 55 -3.31 2.46 -13.21
N GLN A 56 -2.79 2.56 -14.43
CA GLN A 56 -1.66 3.42 -14.76
C GLN A 56 -2.15 4.70 -15.46
N LEU A 57 -1.69 5.87 -14.99
CA LEU A 57 -2.14 7.16 -15.53
C LEU A 57 -1.82 7.30 -17.01
N VAL A 58 -0.59 7.03 -17.42
CA VAL A 58 -0.12 7.26 -18.79
C VAL A 58 1.02 6.30 -19.12
N GLN A 59 1.19 6.02 -20.40
CA GLN A 59 2.37 5.29 -20.87
C GLN A 59 3.61 6.19 -20.77
N HIS A 60 4.51 5.81 -19.88
CA HIS A 60 5.78 6.50 -19.66
C HIS A 60 6.82 5.50 -19.16
N PRO A 61 8.09 5.54 -19.64
CA PRO A 61 9.09 4.53 -19.28
C PRO A 61 9.26 4.28 -17.78
N ALA A 62 9.19 5.32 -16.94
CA ALA A 62 9.31 5.18 -15.48
C ALA A 62 8.09 4.48 -14.88
N LEU A 63 6.87 4.84 -15.33
CA LEU A 63 5.63 4.21 -14.85
C LEU A 63 5.53 2.76 -15.34
N ASP A 64 5.91 2.50 -16.60
CA ASP A 64 5.91 1.17 -17.19
C ASP A 64 6.86 0.24 -16.42
N LEU A 65 8.05 0.73 -16.03
CA LEU A 65 9.00 -0.03 -15.19
C LEU A 65 8.49 -0.28 -13.78
N ALA A 66 7.80 0.70 -13.17
CA ALA A 66 7.21 0.54 -11.85
C ALA A 66 6.07 -0.51 -11.87
N THR A 67 5.20 -0.46 -12.88
CA THR A 67 4.15 -1.47 -13.10
C THR A 67 4.76 -2.86 -13.33
N GLN A 68 5.79 -2.95 -14.19
CA GLN A 68 6.43 -4.23 -14.47
C GLN A 68 7.09 -4.82 -13.22
N GLY A 69 7.86 -4.01 -12.46
CA GLY A 69 8.51 -4.47 -11.23
C GLY A 69 7.50 -4.95 -10.16
N PHE A 70 6.35 -4.30 -10.06
CA PHE A 70 5.26 -4.76 -9.19
C PHE A 70 4.71 -6.12 -9.63
N LYS A 71 4.44 -6.30 -10.92
CA LYS A 71 3.97 -7.58 -11.49
C LYS A 71 4.99 -8.70 -11.31
N ASP A 72 6.26 -8.41 -11.58
CA ASP A 72 7.35 -9.38 -11.44
C ASP A 72 7.47 -9.88 -10.00
N ALA A 73 7.45 -8.95 -9.02
CA ALA A 73 7.53 -9.30 -7.60
C ALA A 73 6.35 -10.15 -7.13
N LEU A 74 5.11 -9.79 -7.53
CA LEU A 74 3.93 -10.60 -7.17
C LEU A 74 3.95 -11.97 -7.86
N THR A 75 4.38 -12.04 -9.10
CA THR A 75 4.52 -13.33 -9.82
C THR A 75 5.59 -14.21 -9.16
N GLU A 76 6.70 -13.63 -8.71
CA GLU A 76 7.73 -14.38 -7.98
C GLU A 76 7.20 -14.93 -6.63
N LEU A 77 6.37 -14.14 -5.93
CA LEU A 77 5.83 -14.52 -4.61
C LEU A 77 4.65 -15.48 -4.68
N MET A 78 3.80 -15.36 -5.68
CA MET A 78 2.49 -16.03 -5.74
C MET A 78 2.34 -16.99 -6.92
N GLY A 79 3.24 -16.97 -7.89
CA GLY A 79 3.17 -17.84 -9.07
C GLY A 79 1.87 -17.65 -9.85
N ASP A 80 1.24 -18.78 -10.20
CA ASP A 80 -0.02 -18.80 -10.97
C ASP A 80 -1.26 -18.39 -10.15
N SER A 81 -1.10 -18.13 -8.84
CA SER A 81 -2.20 -17.71 -7.96
C SER A 81 -2.56 -16.23 -8.13
N VAL A 82 -1.85 -15.45 -8.94
CA VAL A 82 -2.14 -14.04 -9.19
C VAL A 82 -2.39 -13.78 -10.68
N THR A 83 -3.42 -13.00 -10.98
CA THR A 83 -3.72 -12.49 -12.33
C THR A 83 -3.79 -10.97 -12.32
N PHE A 84 -3.47 -10.33 -13.44
CA PHE A 84 -3.42 -8.88 -13.57
C PHE A 84 -4.40 -8.39 -14.64
N VAL A 85 -5.21 -7.37 -14.28
CA VAL A 85 -6.06 -6.62 -15.20
C VAL A 85 -5.48 -5.21 -15.31
N GLU A 86 -4.67 -4.97 -16.34
CA GLU A 86 -3.95 -3.72 -16.54
C GLU A 86 -4.71 -2.77 -17.46
N GLN A 87 -4.90 -1.53 -17.02
CA GLN A 87 -5.57 -0.46 -17.76
C GLN A 87 -4.73 0.82 -17.72
N ASN A 88 -4.69 1.53 -18.87
CA ASN A 88 -3.96 2.79 -19.01
C ASN A 88 -4.94 3.93 -19.30
N ALA A 89 -4.88 4.99 -18.51
CA ALA A 89 -5.80 6.12 -18.60
C ALA A 89 -5.40 7.17 -19.66
N SER A 90 -4.29 6.97 -20.37
CA SER A 90 -3.80 7.86 -21.42
C SER A 90 -3.65 9.33 -21.00
N GLY A 91 -3.30 9.56 -19.72
CA GLY A 91 -3.09 10.89 -19.15
C GLY A 91 -4.36 11.58 -18.65
N ASP A 92 -5.51 10.89 -18.67
CA ASP A 92 -6.80 11.48 -18.27
C ASP A 92 -7.26 10.97 -16.90
N ALA A 93 -7.35 11.89 -15.92
CA ALA A 93 -7.81 11.59 -14.57
C ALA A 93 -9.27 11.08 -14.53
N ALA A 94 -10.15 11.54 -15.44
CA ALA A 94 -11.52 11.05 -15.50
C ALA A 94 -11.54 9.59 -15.97
N THR A 95 -10.67 9.22 -16.88
CA THR A 95 -10.49 7.82 -17.31
C THR A 95 -9.96 6.95 -16.17
N CYS A 96 -9.06 7.45 -15.31
CA CYS A 96 -8.67 6.73 -14.09
C CYS A 96 -9.89 6.38 -13.22
N SER A 97 -10.82 7.32 -13.05
CA SER A 97 -12.04 7.10 -12.26
C SER A 97 -12.94 6.02 -12.88
N VAL A 98 -13.06 5.97 -14.20
CA VAL A 98 -13.80 4.91 -14.90
C VAL A 98 -13.14 3.55 -14.69
N ILE A 99 -11.82 3.47 -14.85
CA ILE A 99 -11.03 2.25 -14.66
C ILE A 99 -11.20 1.72 -13.23
N CYS A 100 -10.99 2.57 -12.21
CA CYS A 100 -11.10 2.16 -10.81
C CYS A 100 -12.53 1.73 -10.43
N THR A 101 -13.55 2.41 -10.96
CA THR A 101 -14.95 1.99 -10.79
C THR A 101 -15.23 0.62 -11.41
N GLN A 102 -14.62 0.33 -12.57
CA GLN A 102 -14.72 -0.98 -13.19
C GLN A 102 -14.06 -2.06 -12.33
N PHE A 103 -12.87 -1.82 -11.78
CA PHE A 103 -12.21 -2.76 -10.88
C PHE A 103 -13.05 -3.08 -9.63
N VAL A 104 -13.73 -2.08 -9.06
CA VAL A 104 -14.67 -2.30 -7.95
C VAL A 104 -15.86 -3.19 -8.39
N SER A 105 -16.40 -2.95 -9.59
CA SER A 105 -17.50 -3.75 -10.14
C SER A 105 -17.10 -5.18 -10.47
N ASP A 106 -15.83 -5.38 -10.84
CA ASP A 106 -15.25 -6.69 -11.16
C ASP A 106 -14.74 -7.41 -9.88
N GLU A 107 -14.91 -6.79 -8.70
CA GLU A 107 -14.54 -7.33 -7.39
C GLU A 107 -13.06 -7.79 -7.34
N VAL A 108 -12.13 -6.98 -7.88
CA VAL A 108 -10.71 -7.31 -7.79
C VAL A 108 -10.24 -7.34 -6.34
N ASP A 109 -9.26 -8.19 -6.01
CA ASP A 109 -8.75 -8.37 -4.65
C ASP A 109 -7.82 -7.24 -4.19
N LEU A 110 -7.18 -6.56 -5.14
CA LEU A 110 -6.24 -5.47 -4.91
C LEU A 110 -6.27 -4.49 -6.08
N ILE A 111 -6.16 -3.20 -5.79
CA ILE A 111 -5.92 -2.18 -6.82
C ILE A 111 -4.48 -1.66 -6.68
N MET A 112 -3.71 -1.73 -7.77
CA MET A 112 -2.44 -1.02 -7.90
C MET A 112 -2.67 0.28 -8.66
N ALA A 113 -2.37 1.41 -8.00
CA ALA A 113 -2.51 2.75 -8.57
C ALA A 113 -1.12 3.33 -8.89
N ASN A 114 -0.86 3.63 -10.17
CA ASN A 114 0.41 4.17 -10.62
C ASN A 114 0.23 5.62 -11.07
N ALA A 115 0.76 6.54 -10.29
CA ALA A 115 0.69 7.99 -10.30
C ALA A 115 -0.49 8.59 -9.49
N THR A 116 -0.33 9.87 -9.10
CA THR A 116 -1.26 10.59 -8.21
C THR A 116 -2.72 10.58 -8.68
N PRO A 117 -3.06 10.86 -9.96
CA PRO A 117 -4.46 10.81 -10.40
C PRO A 117 -5.07 9.40 -10.32
N ALA A 118 -4.28 8.34 -10.54
CA ALA A 118 -4.74 6.96 -10.38
C ALA A 118 -5.02 6.63 -8.90
N LEU A 119 -4.17 7.09 -7.97
CA LEU A 119 -4.40 6.94 -6.53
C LEU A 119 -5.66 7.68 -6.09
N GLN A 120 -5.87 8.92 -6.54
CA GLN A 120 -7.08 9.70 -6.21
C GLN A 120 -8.34 9.02 -6.71
N ALA A 121 -8.30 8.47 -7.92
CA ALA A 121 -9.40 7.71 -8.50
C ALA A 121 -9.70 6.43 -7.70
N ALA A 122 -8.68 5.65 -7.36
CA ALA A 122 -8.83 4.42 -6.59
C ALA A 122 -9.37 4.69 -5.17
N SER A 123 -8.81 5.69 -4.48
CA SER A 123 -9.26 6.13 -3.16
C SER A 123 -10.72 6.59 -3.14
N SER A 124 -11.17 7.22 -4.24
CA SER A 124 -12.55 7.68 -4.37
C SER A 124 -13.51 6.55 -4.72
N ALA A 125 -13.02 5.48 -5.37
CA ALA A 125 -13.85 4.37 -5.84
C ALA A 125 -14.16 3.35 -4.74
N THR A 126 -13.24 3.13 -3.79
CA THR A 126 -13.43 2.11 -2.75
C THR A 126 -12.72 2.46 -1.43
N ALA A 127 -13.38 2.09 -0.32
CA ALA A 127 -12.78 2.07 1.02
C ALA A 127 -12.49 0.65 1.51
N ASP A 128 -12.88 -0.38 0.75
CA ASP A 128 -12.84 -1.78 1.16
C ASP A 128 -11.72 -2.57 0.47
N ILE A 129 -11.57 -2.41 -0.87
CA ILE A 129 -10.51 -3.08 -1.61
C ILE A 129 -9.17 -2.43 -1.25
N PRO A 130 -8.14 -3.21 -0.84
CA PRO A 130 -6.82 -2.68 -0.58
C PRO A 130 -6.23 -1.96 -1.80
N ILE A 131 -5.54 -0.85 -1.58
CA ILE A 131 -4.89 -0.07 -2.63
C ILE A 131 -3.40 0.00 -2.33
N LEU A 132 -2.57 -0.45 -3.28
CA LEU A 132 -1.13 -0.19 -3.27
C LEU A 132 -0.81 0.83 -4.35
N ALA A 133 -0.12 1.91 -3.96
CA ALA A 133 0.21 2.98 -4.88
C ALA A 133 1.72 3.14 -5.06
N THR A 134 2.14 3.52 -6.25
CA THR A 134 3.52 3.84 -6.60
C THR A 134 3.58 5.08 -7.48
N SER A 135 4.76 5.66 -7.61
CA SER A 135 4.96 6.92 -8.34
C SER A 135 4.10 8.05 -7.76
N ILE A 136 4.02 8.10 -6.43
CA ILE A 136 3.28 9.11 -5.69
C ILE A 136 4.25 10.08 -5.06
N THR A 137 4.17 11.33 -5.45
CA THR A 137 5.02 12.40 -4.94
C THR A 137 4.77 12.64 -3.44
N ASP A 138 3.52 12.92 -3.07
CA ASP A 138 3.14 13.19 -1.69
C ASP A 138 1.73 12.68 -1.41
N TYR A 139 1.61 11.73 -0.48
CA TYR A 139 0.32 11.13 -0.11
C TYR A 139 -0.61 12.10 0.61
N GLY A 140 -0.05 13.00 1.44
CA GLY A 140 -0.83 14.02 2.14
C GLY A 140 -1.58 14.90 1.16
N THR A 141 -0.88 15.43 0.17
CA THR A 141 -1.46 16.25 -0.91
C THR A 141 -2.40 15.44 -1.80
N ALA A 142 -2.00 14.23 -2.20
CA ALA A 142 -2.81 13.39 -3.07
C ALA A 142 -4.17 13.04 -2.48
N LEU A 143 -4.21 12.78 -1.17
CA LEU A 143 -5.40 12.32 -0.44
C LEU A 143 -6.08 13.41 0.40
N GLY A 144 -5.55 14.64 0.39
CA GLY A 144 -6.08 15.76 1.18
C GLY A 144 -5.97 15.55 2.70
N ILE A 145 -4.90 14.87 3.17
CA ILE A 145 -4.69 14.58 4.59
C ILE A 145 -3.97 15.76 5.24
N GLU A 146 -4.69 16.53 6.06
CA GLU A 146 -4.09 17.60 6.85
C GLU A 146 -3.17 17.01 7.93
N GLY A 147 -2.00 17.65 8.14
CA GLY A 147 -1.05 17.20 9.14
C GLY A 147 -0.44 15.83 8.84
N TRP A 148 -0.15 15.55 7.57
CA TRP A 148 0.43 14.29 7.11
C TRP A 148 1.59 13.80 7.97
N THR A 149 1.51 12.57 8.46
CA THR A 149 2.50 11.95 9.37
C THR A 149 3.14 10.68 8.81
N GLY A 150 2.91 10.38 7.53
CA GLY A 150 3.39 9.15 6.90
C GLY A 150 2.41 7.97 7.01
N VAL A 151 1.22 8.18 7.58
CA VAL A 151 0.19 7.14 7.72
C VAL A 151 -1.12 7.63 7.13
N THR A 152 -1.69 6.88 6.17
CA THR A 152 -2.95 7.26 5.52
C THR A 152 -4.16 7.08 6.43
N GLY A 153 -4.16 6.08 7.33
CA GLY A 153 -5.32 5.70 8.13
C GLY A 153 -6.47 5.10 7.31
N MET A 154 -6.20 4.71 6.06
CA MET A 154 -7.16 4.14 5.10
C MET A 154 -6.68 2.78 4.58
N ASN A 155 -7.44 2.17 3.68
CA ASN A 155 -7.09 0.95 2.93
C ASN A 155 -5.96 1.16 1.90
N ILE A 156 -5.10 2.14 2.11
CA ILE A 156 -4.07 2.60 1.16
C ILE A 156 -2.69 2.49 1.78
N SER A 157 -1.74 1.91 1.03
CA SER A 157 -0.32 1.88 1.30
C SER A 157 0.47 2.05 0.00
N GLY A 158 1.79 2.18 0.09
CA GLY A 158 2.64 2.24 -1.11
C GLY A 158 3.95 2.97 -0.90
N THR A 159 4.54 3.46 -2.00
CA THR A 159 5.84 4.12 -2.04
C THR A 159 5.73 5.55 -2.55
N SER A 160 6.55 6.46 -2.01
CA SER A 160 6.70 7.82 -2.51
C SER A 160 7.95 7.91 -3.38
N ASP A 161 7.88 8.73 -4.43
CA ASP A 161 8.99 9.06 -5.32
C ASP A 161 9.43 10.53 -5.20
N LEU A 162 9.00 11.24 -4.14
CA LEU A 162 9.36 12.63 -3.92
C LEU A 162 10.89 12.76 -3.84
N ALA A 163 11.45 13.46 -4.82
CA ALA A 163 12.88 13.80 -4.82
C ALA A 163 13.20 14.87 -3.75
N PRO A 164 14.43 14.92 -3.22
CA PRO A 164 14.86 15.96 -2.28
C PRO A 164 14.92 17.32 -2.99
N LEU A 165 13.85 18.13 -2.82
CA LEU A 165 13.70 19.41 -3.52
C LEU A 165 14.72 20.46 -3.08
N ASP A 166 15.18 20.41 -1.83
CA ASP A 166 16.31 21.20 -1.30
C ASP A 166 17.61 20.87 -2.04
N GLY A 167 17.90 19.58 -2.22
CA GLY A 167 19.03 19.13 -3.01
C GLY A 167 18.95 19.57 -4.48
N GLN A 168 17.76 19.55 -5.08
CA GLN A 168 17.57 20.05 -6.44
C GLN A 168 17.84 21.55 -6.55
N ALA A 169 17.34 22.35 -5.61
CA ALA A 169 17.61 23.78 -5.57
C ALA A 169 19.09 24.07 -5.37
N GLN A 170 19.78 23.31 -4.51
CA GLN A 170 21.22 23.40 -4.30
C GLN A 170 21.99 23.10 -5.59
N VAL A 171 21.70 21.99 -6.25
CA VAL A 171 22.38 21.59 -7.51
C VAL A 171 22.18 22.66 -8.58
N LEU A 172 20.97 23.24 -8.71
CA LEU A 172 20.72 24.32 -9.64
C LEU A 172 21.62 25.54 -9.34
N ASN A 173 21.74 25.92 -8.07
CA ASN A 173 22.59 27.03 -7.67
C ASN A 173 24.09 26.77 -7.90
N GLU A 174 24.55 25.53 -7.69
CA GLU A 174 25.94 25.14 -7.98
C GLU A 174 26.26 25.17 -9.49
N LEU A 175 25.32 24.73 -10.32
CA LEU A 175 25.51 24.67 -11.77
C LEU A 175 25.33 26.03 -12.45
N PHE A 176 24.50 26.91 -11.91
CA PHE A 176 24.15 28.19 -12.50
C PHE A 176 24.25 29.38 -11.52
N PRO A 177 25.42 29.60 -10.88
CA PRO A 177 25.57 30.60 -9.82
C PRO A 177 25.34 32.04 -10.29
N GLU A 178 25.47 32.32 -11.59
CA GLU A 178 25.28 33.66 -12.15
C GLU A 178 23.84 33.92 -12.67
N ALA A 179 22.97 32.88 -12.62
CA ALA A 179 21.58 33.03 -13.02
C ALA A 179 20.82 33.90 -11.99
N GLN A 180 19.92 34.76 -12.51
CA GLN A 180 19.12 35.66 -11.68
C GLN A 180 17.64 35.27 -11.67
N THR A 181 17.21 34.51 -12.68
CA THR A 181 15.82 34.14 -12.87
C THR A 181 15.68 32.64 -13.13
N VAL A 182 14.65 32.05 -12.57
CA VAL A 182 14.26 30.65 -12.78
C VAL A 182 12.80 30.57 -13.19
N GLY A 183 12.51 29.83 -14.27
CA GLY A 183 11.15 29.49 -14.67
C GLY A 183 10.80 28.08 -14.21
N ILE A 184 9.68 27.91 -13.50
CA ILE A 184 9.11 26.61 -13.16
C ILE A 184 7.96 26.33 -14.12
N LEU A 185 8.12 25.28 -14.95
CA LEU A 185 7.05 24.76 -15.79
C LEU A 185 6.45 23.53 -15.14
N TYR A 186 5.14 23.54 -14.86
CA TYR A 186 4.46 22.43 -14.20
C TYR A 186 3.02 22.25 -14.71
N CYS A 187 2.43 21.08 -14.44
CA CYS A 187 1.02 20.80 -14.73
C CYS A 187 0.13 21.32 -13.60
N SER A 188 -0.56 22.46 -13.81
CA SER A 188 -1.44 23.05 -12.79
C SER A 188 -2.68 22.22 -12.47
N GLY A 189 -3.04 21.25 -13.33
CA GLY A 189 -4.13 20.30 -13.11
C GLY A 189 -3.75 19.11 -12.23
N GLU A 190 -2.48 18.97 -11.86
CA GLU A 190 -1.98 17.88 -11.02
C GLU A 190 -1.50 18.39 -9.67
N PRO A 191 -2.11 17.93 -8.54
CA PRO A 191 -1.77 18.43 -7.20
C PRO A 191 -0.30 18.15 -6.81
N ASN A 192 0.27 17.03 -7.26
CA ASN A 192 1.67 16.68 -7.05
C ASN A 192 2.63 17.67 -7.75
N SER A 193 2.30 18.12 -8.96
CA SER A 193 3.08 19.12 -9.68
C SER A 193 3.06 20.46 -8.95
N LYS A 194 1.88 20.89 -8.51
CA LYS A 194 1.74 22.12 -7.71
C LYS A 194 2.48 22.03 -6.39
N TYR A 195 2.38 20.91 -5.67
CA TYR A 195 3.11 20.69 -4.42
C TYR A 195 4.63 20.87 -4.58
N GLN A 196 5.20 20.30 -5.64
CA GLN A 196 6.63 20.44 -5.95
C GLN A 196 6.99 21.89 -6.28
N ALA A 197 6.19 22.57 -7.11
CA ALA A 197 6.42 23.97 -7.47
C ALA A 197 6.36 24.89 -6.24
N ASP A 198 5.32 24.76 -5.39
CA ASP A 198 5.16 25.53 -4.16
C ASP A 198 6.31 25.29 -3.17
N THR A 199 6.83 24.04 -3.11
CA THR A 199 7.91 23.67 -2.19
C THR A 199 9.27 24.16 -2.64
N ILE A 200 9.60 24.02 -3.94
CA ILE A 200 10.92 24.40 -4.46
C ILE A 200 11.08 25.91 -4.62
N ARG A 201 10.00 26.65 -4.91
CA ARG A 201 10.03 28.11 -5.08
C ARG A 201 10.77 28.83 -3.95
N PRO A 202 10.36 28.73 -2.66
CA PRO A 202 11.01 29.44 -1.58
C PRO A 202 12.48 29.02 -1.39
N LEU A 203 12.84 27.78 -1.74
CA LEU A 203 14.22 27.31 -1.71
C LEU A 203 15.06 28.03 -2.75
N LEU A 204 14.57 28.19 -3.97
CA LEU A 204 15.23 28.93 -5.06
C LEU A 204 15.31 30.42 -4.73
N GLU A 205 14.26 31.02 -4.20
CA GLU A 205 14.24 32.43 -3.76
C GLU A 205 15.25 32.65 -2.63
N GLY A 206 15.46 31.65 -1.74
CA GLY A 206 16.50 31.66 -0.70
C GLY A 206 17.94 31.74 -1.26
N TYR A 207 18.18 31.23 -2.46
CA TYR A 207 19.44 31.42 -3.20
C TYR A 207 19.54 32.75 -3.96
N GLY A 208 18.50 33.58 -3.93
CA GLY A 208 18.47 34.90 -4.57
C GLY A 208 17.88 34.92 -5.98
N TYR A 209 17.30 33.82 -6.46
CA TYR A 209 16.63 33.79 -7.76
C TYR A 209 15.27 34.50 -7.71
N THR A 210 14.92 35.17 -8.81
CA THR A 210 13.54 35.57 -9.12
C THR A 210 12.83 34.40 -9.78
N VAL A 211 11.79 33.86 -9.16
CA VAL A 211 11.09 32.64 -9.65
C VAL A 211 9.75 33.02 -10.29
N THR A 212 9.50 32.47 -11.47
CA THR A 212 8.23 32.62 -12.20
C THR A 212 7.65 31.23 -12.53
N GLU A 213 6.37 31.04 -12.31
CA GLU A 213 5.66 29.81 -12.67
C GLU A 213 4.92 29.96 -14.01
N TYR A 214 4.86 28.85 -14.77
CA TYR A 214 4.20 28.76 -16.06
C TYR A 214 3.32 27.50 -16.16
#